data_8e26e11bfdfc742250cde58f70e697ee
#
_entry.id   8e26e11bfdfc742250cde58f70e697ee
#
_cell.length_a   1.000
_cell.length_b   1.000
_cell.length_c   1.000
_cell.angle_alpha   90.00
_cell.angle_beta   90.00
_cell.angle_gamma   90.00
#
_symmetry.space_group_name_H-M   'P 1'
#
loop_
_entity.id
_entity.type
_entity.pdbx_description
1 polymer ?
#
loop_
_entity_poly.entity_id
_entity_poly.type
_entity_poly.pdbx_seq_one_letter_code
_entity_poly.pdbx_strand_id
1 'polypeptide(L)'
;HPRSAFKPSPRIIICVPCGSTQVERRAIRESALGAGASEVYLIEEPMAAAIGAGLPVSDASGSMVVDIGGGTTEVGVISLGGMVYKGSVRVGGDRFDDAIINYIRRNYGMLIGEPTAEAIKKNIGSAFPGSEVKEMEVKGRNLSEGVPRSFTISSNEILEALTDPLNHIVSAVKTALEHTPPELGADIADRGMMLTGGGALLRDLDRLLAEETGLPVLVAEEPLTCVVRGCGMALERMERLGTIFTSE
;
A
#
# COMPACT_ATOMS: atom_id res chain seq x y z
N HIS A 1 -24.57 -11.69 10.01
CA HIS A 1 -25.43 -10.86 10.87
C HIS A 1 -26.54 -11.74 11.45
N PRO A 2 -26.91 -11.56 12.75
CA PRO A 2 -28.04 -12.28 13.32
C PRO A 2 -29.30 -11.97 12.53
N ARG A 3 -30.13 -12.98 12.28
CA ARG A 3 -31.45 -12.82 11.65
C ARG A 3 -32.35 -12.07 12.64
N SER A 4 -32.49 -10.75 12.44
CA SER A 4 -33.45 -9.91 13.17
C SER A 4 -34.71 -9.75 12.37
N ALA A 5 -35.86 -9.62 13.04
CA ALA A 5 -37.14 -9.28 12.43
C ALA A 5 -37.11 -7.86 11.80
N PHE A 6 -36.21 -7.00 12.26
CA PHE A 6 -35.94 -5.71 11.69
C PHE A 6 -34.61 -5.74 10.95
N LYS A 7 -34.60 -5.35 9.67
CA LYS A 7 -33.36 -5.17 8.91
C LYS A 7 -32.57 -4.00 9.52
N PRO A 8 -31.35 -4.21 10.03
CA PRO A 8 -30.54 -3.11 10.50
C PRO A 8 -30.18 -2.18 9.35
N SER A 9 -30.19 -0.88 9.60
CA SER A 9 -29.72 0.13 8.66
C SER A 9 -28.43 0.73 9.24
N PRO A 10 -27.26 0.13 8.96
CA PRO A 10 -26.01 0.51 9.58
C PRO A 10 -25.44 1.80 9.00
N ARG A 11 -24.65 2.51 9.81
CA ARG A 11 -23.69 3.50 9.31
C ARG A 11 -22.51 2.74 8.73
N ILE A 12 -22.04 3.16 7.56
CA ILE A 12 -20.96 2.49 6.83
C ILE A 12 -19.86 3.51 6.53
N ILE A 13 -18.61 3.09 6.75
CA ILE A 13 -17.44 3.78 6.25
C ILE A 13 -16.85 2.97 5.11
N ILE A 14 -16.47 3.65 4.03
CA ILE A 14 -15.86 3.03 2.86
C ILE A 14 -14.55 3.76 2.57
N CYS A 15 -13.48 2.98 2.47
CA CYS A 15 -12.19 3.47 2.04
C CYS A 15 -12.16 3.60 0.52
N VAL A 16 -11.63 4.71 0.04
CA VAL A 16 -11.50 5.01 -1.39
C VAL A 16 -10.07 5.44 -1.74
N PRO A 17 -9.56 5.07 -2.91
CA PRO A 17 -8.27 5.58 -3.38
C PRO A 17 -8.29 7.11 -3.47
N CYS A 18 -7.16 7.75 -3.17
CA CYS A 18 -7.08 9.22 -3.22
C CYS A 18 -7.22 9.77 -4.65
N GLY A 19 -6.97 8.94 -5.68
CA GLY A 19 -7.20 9.28 -7.08
C GLY A 19 -8.63 9.06 -7.59
N SER A 20 -9.58 8.63 -6.75
CA SER A 20 -10.96 8.41 -7.17
C SER A 20 -11.66 9.72 -7.54
N THR A 21 -12.40 9.68 -8.64
CA THR A 21 -13.17 10.82 -9.15
C THR A 21 -14.43 11.06 -8.31
N GLN A 22 -15.00 12.26 -8.40
CA GLN A 22 -16.28 12.56 -7.74
C GLN A 22 -17.41 11.65 -8.22
N VAL A 23 -17.40 11.27 -9.50
CA VAL A 23 -18.41 10.34 -10.06
C VAL A 23 -18.29 8.96 -9.44
N GLU A 24 -17.08 8.44 -9.29
CA GLU A 24 -16.81 7.16 -8.63
C GLU A 24 -17.23 7.22 -7.16
N ARG A 25 -16.85 8.26 -6.43
CA ARG A 25 -17.22 8.44 -5.01
C ARG A 25 -18.74 8.48 -4.84
N ARG A 26 -19.44 9.22 -5.70
CA ARG A 26 -20.91 9.28 -5.70
C ARG A 26 -21.54 7.92 -5.97
N ALA A 27 -21.06 7.18 -6.98
CA ALA A 27 -21.54 5.84 -7.30
C ALA A 27 -21.35 4.87 -6.13
N ILE A 28 -20.21 4.91 -5.44
CA ILE A 28 -19.94 4.11 -4.24
C ILE A 28 -20.94 4.43 -3.13
N ARG A 29 -21.15 5.71 -2.85
CA ARG A 29 -22.10 6.19 -1.83
C ARG A 29 -23.53 5.75 -2.15
N GLU A 30 -23.99 5.99 -3.37
CA GLU A 30 -25.35 5.62 -3.81
C GLU A 30 -25.58 4.11 -3.76
N SER A 31 -24.57 3.32 -4.13
CA SER A 31 -24.64 1.86 -4.05
C SER A 31 -24.79 1.39 -2.60
N ALA A 32 -24.06 1.96 -1.67
CA ALA A 32 -24.13 1.60 -0.26
C ALA A 32 -25.47 2.02 0.37
N LEU A 33 -25.98 3.21 0.04
CA LEU A 33 -27.32 3.67 0.46
C LEU A 33 -28.40 2.75 -0.12
N GLY A 34 -28.32 2.40 -1.41
CA GLY A 34 -29.23 1.47 -2.08
C GLY A 34 -29.20 0.06 -1.47
N ALA A 35 -28.08 -0.37 -0.91
CA ALA A 35 -27.95 -1.62 -0.17
C ALA A 35 -28.56 -1.56 1.25
N GLY A 36 -28.99 -0.39 1.72
CA GLY A 36 -29.68 -0.22 3.00
C GLY A 36 -28.88 0.43 4.10
N ALA A 37 -27.75 1.08 3.78
CA ALA A 37 -27.02 1.89 4.75
C ALA A 37 -27.86 3.11 5.18
N SER A 38 -27.81 3.49 6.47
CA SER A 38 -28.42 4.71 6.97
C SER A 38 -27.62 5.95 6.61
N GLU A 39 -26.29 5.81 6.72
CA GLU A 39 -25.32 6.86 6.44
C GLU A 39 -24.08 6.23 5.83
N VAL A 40 -23.45 6.94 4.89
CA VAL A 40 -22.22 6.48 4.22
C VAL A 40 -21.17 7.57 4.33
N TYR A 41 -20.02 7.19 4.86
CA TYR A 41 -18.85 8.06 4.99
C TYR A 41 -17.73 7.51 4.10
N LEU A 42 -17.06 8.40 3.39
CA LEU A 42 -15.90 8.06 2.58
C LEU A 42 -14.63 8.57 3.25
N ILE A 43 -13.61 7.75 3.30
CA ILE A 43 -12.28 8.09 3.80
C ILE A 43 -11.24 7.70 2.75
N GLU A 44 -10.25 8.54 2.54
CA GLU A 44 -9.15 8.21 1.62
C GLU A 44 -8.20 7.18 2.21
N GLU A 45 -7.71 6.24 1.39
CA GLU A 45 -6.83 5.14 1.83
C GLU A 45 -5.65 5.61 2.67
N PRO A 46 -4.85 6.63 2.26
CA PRO A 46 -3.71 7.05 3.08
C PRO A 46 -4.13 7.65 4.43
N MET A 47 -5.29 8.30 4.52
CA MET A 47 -5.81 8.78 5.81
C MET A 47 -6.19 7.61 6.72
N ALA A 48 -6.90 6.64 6.20
CA ALA A 48 -7.27 5.43 6.95
C ALA A 48 -6.01 4.65 7.39
N ALA A 49 -5.05 4.48 6.49
CA ALA A 49 -3.77 3.82 6.79
C ALA A 49 -3.01 4.53 7.91
N ALA A 50 -2.94 5.86 7.87
CA ALA A 50 -2.27 6.67 8.89
C ALA A 50 -2.95 6.53 10.27
N ILE A 51 -4.28 6.58 10.32
CA ILE A 51 -5.03 6.35 11.56
C ILE A 51 -4.78 4.94 12.10
N GLY A 52 -4.88 3.94 11.24
CA GLY A 52 -4.64 2.53 11.62
C GLY A 52 -3.21 2.23 12.05
N ALA A 53 -2.23 2.99 11.56
CA ALA A 53 -0.84 2.92 11.98
C ALA A 53 -0.54 3.73 13.26
N GLY A 54 -1.52 4.45 13.80
CA GLY A 54 -1.36 5.23 15.02
C GLY A 54 -0.68 6.58 14.85
N LEU A 55 -0.63 7.12 13.61
CA LEU A 55 -0.08 8.44 13.38
C LEU A 55 -0.99 9.55 13.96
N PRO A 56 -0.42 10.64 14.48
CA PRO A 56 -1.17 11.74 15.09
C PRO A 56 -1.77 12.66 14.01
N VAL A 57 -2.76 12.15 13.26
CA VAL A 57 -3.33 12.83 12.08
C VAL A 57 -4.02 14.16 12.39
N SER A 58 -4.49 14.37 13.63
CA SER A 58 -5.16 15.60 14.07
C SER A 58 -4.18 16.70 14.50
N ASP A 59 -2.92 16.38 14.69
CA ASP A 59 -1.89 17.33 15.12
C ASP A 59 -1.51 18.28 13.98
N ALA A 60 -1.01 19.48 14.34
CA ALA A 60 -0.47 20.42 13.37
C ALA A 60 0.83 19.94 12.71
N SER A 61 1.57 19.07 13.39
CA SER A 61 2.80 18.48 12.85
C SER A 61 2.51 17.54 11.68
N GLY A 62 3.41 17.55 10.69
CA GLY A 62 3.28 16.73 9.49
C GLY A 62 3.48 15.23 9.77
N SER A 63 2.59 14.41 9.25
CA SER A 63 2.74 12.96 9.20
C SER A 63 2.73 12.49 7.76
N MET A 64 3.64 11.56 7.42
CA MET A 64 3.71 10.97 6.08
C MET A 64 3.45 9.47 6.14
N VAL A 65 2.58 9.00 5.28
CA VAL A 65 2.24 7.59 5.12
C VAL A 65 2.43 7.17 3.67
N VAL A 66 2.97 5.98 3.48
CA VAL A 66 3.10 5.31 2.17
C VAL A 66 2.40 3.97 2.29
N ASP A 67 1.23 3.87 1.71
CA ASP A 67 0.41 2.66 1.72
C ASP A 67 0.62 1.88 0.43
N ILE A 68 1.25 0.70 0.53
CA ILE A 68 1.59 -0.14 -0.61
C ILE A 68 0.64 -1.34 -0.63
N GLY A 69 -0.43 -1.20 -1.39
CA GLY A 69 -1.44 -2.24 -1.59
C GLY A 69 -1.05 -3.26 -2.66
N GLY A 70 -2.03 -4.03 -3.11
CA GLY A 70 -1.85 -4.95 -4.24
C GLY A 70 -1.71 -4.22 -5.57
N GLY A 71 -2.66 -3.35 -5.89
CA GLY A 71 -2.75 -2.66 -7.19
C GLY A 71 -2.14 -1.27 -7.22
N THR A 72 -2.08 -0.57 -6.09
CA THR A 72 -1.66 0.82 -5.99
C THR A 72 -0.71 1.07 -4.82
N THR A 73 0.07 2.12 -4.93
CA THR A 73 0.77 2.76 -3.82
C THR A 73 0.21 4.16 -3.65
N GLU A 74 -0.30 4.45 -2.46
CA GLU A 74 -0.87 5.73 -2.07
C GLU A 74 0.08 6.46 -1.13
N VAL A 75 0.39 7.72 -1.42
CA VAL A 75 1.26 8.54 -0.58
C VAL A 75 0.46 9.71 -0.04
N GLY A 76 0.48 9.90 1.27
CA GLY A 76 -0.22 10.99 1.94
C GLY A 76 0.67 11.76 2.90
N VAL A 77 0.55 13.08 2.87
CA VAL A 77 1.07 13.98 3.90
C VAL A 77 -0.11 14.63 4.60
N ILE A 78 -0.17 14.48 5.91
CA ILE A 78 -1.34 14.79 6.74
C ILE A 78 -0.95 15.81 7.82
N SER A 79 -1.79 16.80 8.03
CA SER A 79 -1.69 17.78 9.13
C SER A 79 -3.09 18.29 9.47
N LEU A 80 -3.37 18.51 10.75
CA LEU A 80 -4.66 19.04 11.25
C LEU A 80 -5.89 18.29 10.73
N GLY A 81 -5.79 16.98 10.57
CA GLY A 81 -6.87 16.11 10.06
C GLY A 81 -7.12 16.22 8.56
N GLY A 82 -6.29 16.95 7.82
CA GLY A 82 -6.42 17.14 6.38
C GLY A 82 -5.26 16.54 5.58
N MET A 83 -5.54 16.20 4.33
CA MET A 83 -4.53 15.76 3.37
C MET A 83 -3.88 17.01 2.73
N VAL A 84 -2.64 17.30 3.13
CA VAL A 84 -1.85 18.40 2.56
C VAL A 84 -1.30 18.04 1.18
N TYR A 85 -0.87 16.79 1.04
CA TYR A 85 -0.50 16.18 -0.23
C TYR A 85 -1.09 14.78 -0.33
N LYS A 86 -1.50 14.41 -1.51
CA LYS A 86 -1.92 13.04 -1.83
C LYS A 86 -1.49 12.69 -3.25
N GLY A 87 -0.97 11.48 -3.41
CA GLY A 87 -0.56 10.94 -4.69
C GLY A 87 -0.82 9.44 -4.75
N SER A 88 -1.08 8.94 -5.95
CA SER A 88 -1.33 7.53 -6.22
C SER A 88 -0.58 7.10 -7.46
N VAL A 89 0.04 5.94 -7.40
CA VAL A 89 0.63 5.27 -8.55
C VAL A 89 0.09 3.84 -8.66
N ARG A 90 -0.15 3.38 -9.89
CA ARG A 90 -0.66 2.02 -10.16
C ARG A 90 0.46 0.97 -10.12
N VAL A 91 1.19 0.95 -9.02
CA VAL A 91 2.26 0.00 -8.72
C VAL A 91 2.09 -0.47 -7.30
N GLY A 92 2.03 -1.76 -7.09
CA GLY A 92 1.92 -2.41 -5.80
C GLY A 92 2.36 -3.86 -5.88
N GLY A 93 1.88 -4.70 -4.98
CA GLY A 93 2.26 -6.10 -4.87
C GLY A 93 2.03 -6.92 -6.14
N ASP A 94 0.96 -6.63 -6.88
CA ASP A 94 0.63 -7.33 -8.13
C ASP A 94 1.66 -7.04 -9.23
N ARG A 95 2.17 -5.80 -9.30
CA ARG A 95 3.25 -5.44 -10.22
C ARG A 95 4.57 -6.09 -9.86
N PHE A 96 4.81 -6.36 -8.58
CA PHE A 96 5.95 -7.15 -8.15
C PHE A 96 5.83 -8.59 -8.64
N ASP A 97 4.66 -9.20 -8.52
CA ASP A 97 4.41 -10.56 -8.99
C ASP A 97 4.56 -10.65 -10.51
N ASP A 98 3.99 -9.72 -11.27
CA ASP A 98 4.16 -9.60 -12.72
C ASP A 98 5.62 -9.46 -13.14
N ALA A 99 6.39 -8.65 -12.43
CA ALA A 99 7.81 -8.45 -12.70
C ALA A 99 8.61 -9.73 -12.50
N ILE A 100 8.30 -10.51 -11.46
CA ILE A 100 8.93 -11.81 -11.18
C ILE A 100 8.56 -12.81 -12.28
N ILE A 101 7.28 -12.91 -12.66
CA ILE A 101 6.82 -13.79 -13.75
C ILE A 101 7.57 -13.47 -15.06
N ASN A 102 7.66 -12.20 -15.40
CA ASN A 102 8.33 -11.75 -16.62
C ASN A 102 9.85 -11.98 -16.58
N TYR A 103 10.49 -11.79 -15.43
CA TYR A 103 11.91 -12.08 -15.24
C TYR A 103 12.20 -13.56 -15.47
N ILE A 104 11.47 -14.44 -14.81
CA ILE A 104 11.62 -15.90 -14.91
C ILE A 104 11.36 -16.37 -16.35
N ARG A 105 10.34 -15.82 -16.99
CA ARG A 105 10.05 -16.12 -18.40
C ARG A 105 11.21 -15.77 -19.32
N ARG A 106 11.79 -14.59 -19.14
CA ARG A 106 12.87 -14.10 -20.03
C ARG A 106 14.22 -14.81 -19.75
N ASN A 107 14.56 -15.02 -18.49
CA ASN A 107 15.89 -15.48 -18.12
C ASN A 107 15.99 -17.00 -17.98
N TYR A 108 14.89 -17.67 -17.68
CA TYR A 108 14.84 -19.13 -17.48
C TYR A 108 14.04 -19.87 -18.56
N GLY A 109 13.30 -19.16 -19.41
CA GLY A 109 12.37 -19.80 -20.35
C GLY A 109 11.27 -20.61 -19.66
N MET A 110 10.90 -20.22 -18.44
CA MET A 110 9.94 -20.91 -17.59
C MET A 110 8.69 -20.06 -17.42
N LEU A 111 7.53 -20.70 -17.36
CA LEU A 111 6.25 -20.08 -17.03
C LEU A 111 5.83 -20.49 -15.62
N ILE A 112 5.60 -19.51 -14.78
CA ILE A 112 5.01 -19.64 -13.45
C ILE A 112 3.71 -18.83 -13.36
N GLY A 113 2.83 -19.19 -12.43
CA GLY A 113 1.61 -18.42 -12.14
C GLY A 113 1.81 -17.39 -11.03
N GLU A 114 0.81 -16.53 -10.85
CA GLU A 114 0.79 -15.52 -9.79
C GLU A 114 1.01 -16.08 -8.38
N PRO A 115 0.38 -17.21 -7.97
CA PRO A 115 0.63 -17.77 -6.63
C PRO A 115 2.07 -18.16 -6.39
N THR A 116 2.76 -18.66 -7.42
CA THR A 116 4.18 -19.01 -7.34
C THR A 116 5.05 -17.76 -7.25
N ALA A 117 4.75 -16.73 -8.04
CA ALA A 117 5.46 -15.46 -7.98
C ALA A 117 5.30 -14.78 -6.60
N GLU A 118 4.10 -14.77 -6.06
CA GLU A 118 3.83 -14.25 -4.71
C GLU A 118 4.61 -15.04 -3.63
N ALA A 119 4.66 -16.36 -3.74
CA ALA A 119 5.43 -17.20 -2.84
C ALA A 119 6.93 -16.88 -2.91
N ILE A 120 7.49 -16.69 -4.10
CA ILE A 120 8.88 -16.29 -4.30
C ILE A 120 9.13 -14.93 -3.66
N LYS A 121 8.29 -13.93 -3.94
CA LYS A 121 8.37 -12.59 -3.36
C LYS A 121 8.39 -12.63 -1.84
N LYS A 122 7.49 -13.37 -1.22
CA LYS A 122 7.37 -13.49 0.24
C LYS A 122 8.54 -14.23 0.89
N ASN A 123 9.07 -15.26 0.23
CA ASN A 123 10.10 -16.10 0.83
C ASN A 123 11.52 -15.54 0.64
N ILE A 124 11.84 -15.03 -0.54
CA ILE A 124 13.18 -14.59 -0.89
C ILE A 124 13.27 -13.18 -1.48
N GLY A 125 12.12 -12.50 -1.71
CA GLY A 125 12.11 -11.14 -2.24
C GLY A 125 12.88 -10.16 -1.37
N SER A 126 13.58 -9.23 -2.00
CA SER A 126 14.28 -8.13 -1.33
C SER A 126 14.25 -6.88 -2.20
N ALA A 127 14.16 -5.73 -1.56
CA ALA A 127 14.14 -4.42 -2.23
C ALA A 127 15.51 -3.73 -2.24
N PHE A 128 16.50 -4.26 -1.54
CA PHE A 128 17.78 -3.57 -1.33
C PHE A 128 18.98 -4.53 -1.51
N PRO A 129 20.05 -4.09 -2.18
CA PRO A 129 21.27 -4.90 -2.33
C PRO A 129 22.02 -5.02 -0.99
N GLY A 130 22.76 -6.13 -0.82
CA GLY A 130 23.54 -6.39 0.38
C GLY A 130 22.78 -7.06 1.53
N SER A 131 21.51 -7.41 1.32
CA SER A 131 20.79 -8.34 2.19
C SER A 131 21.36 -9.75 2.05
N GLU A 132 21.16 -10.56 3.07
CA GLU A 132 21.51 -11.99 3.00
C GLU A 132 20.91 -12.64 1.75
N VAL A 133 21.74 -13.27 0.93
CA VAL A 133 21.29 -13.96 -0.28
C VAL A 133 20.53 -15.22 0.12
N LYS A 134 19.30 -15.33 -0.34
CA LYS A 134 18.45 -16.52 -0.18
C LYS A 134 18.17 -17.13 -1.53
N GLU A 135 18.05 -18.45 -1.54
CA GLU A 135 17.69 -19.22 -2.73
C GLU A 135 16.43 -20.03 -2.50
N MET A 136 15.72 -20.29 -3.57
CA MET A 136 14.48 -21.08 -3.56
C MET A 136 14.41 -21.95 -4.80
N GLU A 137 14.08 -23.23 -4.60
CA GLU A 137 13.71 -24.11 -5.71
C GLU A 137 12.26 -23.82 -6.13
N VAL A 138 12.06 -23.63 -7.41
CA VAL A 138 10.78 -23.28 -8.02
C VAL A 138 10.46 -24.26 -9.13
N LYS A 139 9.18 -24.64 -9.24
CA LYS A 139 8.67 -25.45 -10.35
C LYS A 139 7.87 -24.58 -11.30
N GLY A 140 8.13 -24.71 -12.59
CA GLY A 140 7.41 -24.03 -13.64
C GLY A 140 7.31 -24.91 -14.89
N ARG A 141 6.57 -24.45 -15.87
CA ARG A 141 6.49 -25.11 -17.17
C ARG A 141 7.60 -24.59 -18.07
N ASN A 142 8.49 -25.48 -18.51
CA ASN A 142 9.49 -25.15 -19.51
C ASN A 142 8.81 -24.83 -20.84
N LEU A 143 9.06 -23.63 -21.37
CA LEU A 143 8.37 -23.15 -22.57
C LEU A 143 8.80 -23.85 -23.85
N SER A 144 10.04 -24.35 -23.91
CA SER A 144 10.54 -25.08 -25.09
C SER A 144 10.11 -26.53 -25.11
N GLU A 145 10.03 -27.18 -23.94
CA GLU A 145 9.69 -28.59 -23.83
C GLU A 145 8.20 -28.83 -23.51
N GLY A 146 7.50 -27.83 -22.99
CA GLY A 146 6.09 -27.90 -22.61
C GLY A 146 5.82 -28.68 -21.32
N VAL A 147 6.85 -29.16 -20.64
CA VAL A 147 6.74 -30.00 -19.43
C VAL A 147 7.19 -29.25 -18.17
N PRO A 148 6.73 -29.66 -16.97
CA PRO A 148 7.22 -29.10 -15.72
C PRO A 148 8.71 -29.39 -15.49
N ARG A 149 9.42 -28.36 -15.02
CA ARG A 149 10.83 -28.45 -14.60
C ARG A 149 11.04 -27.67 -13.32
N SER A 150 12.06 -28.05 -12.55
CA SER A 150 12.55 -27.30 -11.40
C SER A 150 13.75 -26.45 -11.79
N PHE A 151 13.89 -25.31 -11.14
CA PHE A 151 15.04 -24.42 -11.23
C PHE A 151 15.24 -23.70 -9.90
N THR A 152 16.44 -23.21 -9.63
CA THR A 152 16.75 -22.42 -8.45
C THR A 152 16.86 -20.96 -8.82
N ILE A 153 16.25 -20.10 -8.01
CA ILE A 153 16.31 -18.64 -8.17
C ILE A 153 16.78 -17.98 -6.87
N SER A 154 17.54 -16.91 -6.98
CA SER A 154 18.12 -16.20 -5.83
C SER A 154 17.41 -14.88 -5.57
N SER A 155 17.56 -14.38 -4.33
CA SER A 155 17.05 -13.06 -3.94
C SER A 155 17.69 -11.90 -4.72
N ASN A 156 18.92 -12.05 -5.20
CA ASN A 156 19.56 -11.05 -6.07
C ASN A 156 18.87 -10.93 -7.42
N GLU A 157 18.43 -12.06 -8.00
CA GLU A 157 17.68 -12.07 -9.25
C GLU A 157 16.29 -11.47 -9.07
N ILE A 158 15.66 -11.69 -7.91
CA ILE A 158 14.38 -11.07 -7.59
C ILE A 158 14.53 -9.56 -7.40
N LEU A 159 15.60 -9.10 -6.77
CA LEU A 159 15.91 -7.67 -6.67
C LEU A 159 16.03 -7.02 -8.07
N GLU A 160 16.76 -7.68 -8.98
CA GLU A 160 16.85 -7.23 -10.36
C GLU A 160 15.48 -7.15 -11.04
N ALA A 161 14.64 -8.17 -10.86
CA ALA A 161 13.29 -8.21 -11.39
C ALA A 161 12.41 -7.05 -10.85
N LEU A 162 12.56 -6.70 -9.58
CA LEU A 162 11.74 -5.68 -8.89
C LEU A 162 12.24 -4.25 -9.07
N THR A 163 13.38 -4.03 -9.70
CA THR A 163 14.00 -2.69 -9.82
C THR A 163 13.06 -1.67 -10.45
N ASP A 164 12.39 -2.02 -11.54
CA ASP A 164 11.47 -1.09 -12.23
C ASP A 164 10.25 -0.70 -11.37
N PRO A 165 9.44 -1.62 -10.82
CA PRO A 165 8.33 -1.26 -9.97
C PRO A 165 8.77 -0.55 -8.68
N LEU A 166 9.92 -0.88 -8.09
CA LEU A 166 10.45 -0.19 -6.93
C LEU A 166 10.83 1.26 -7.24
N ASN A 167 11.42 1.53 -8.40
CA ASN A 167 11.75 2.89 -8.83
C ASN A 167 10.50 3.76 -8.99
N HIS A 168 9.37 3.22 -9.41
CA HIS A 168 8.10 3.95 -9.47
C HIS A 168 7.62 4.37 -8.08
N ILE A 169 7.74 3.49 -7.09
CA ILE A 169 7.39 3.81 -5.70
C ILE A 169 8.33 4.88 -5.14
N VAL A 170 9.64 4.72 -5.33
CA VAL A 170 10.64 5.72 -4.90
C VAL A 170 10.33 7.08 -5.51
N SER A 171 10.03 7.14 -6.80
CA SER A 171 9.68 8.39 -7.49
C SER A 171 8.42 9.03 -6.91
N ALA A 172 7.40 8.24 -6.60
CA ALA A 172 6.16 8.73 -5.99
C ALA A 172 6.42 9.35 -4.60
N VAL A 173 7.26 8.71 -3.80
CA VAL A 173 7.67 9.23 -2.47
C VAL A 173 8.46 10.52 -2.60
N LYS A 174 9.44 10.59 -3.51
CA LYS A 174 10.23 11.80 -3.76
C LYS A 174 9.34 12.96 -4.23
N THR A 175 8.41 12.70 -5.14
CA THR A 175 7.43 13.70 -5.60
C THR A 175 6.59 14.23 -4.46
N ALA A 176 6.14 13.38 -3.54
CA ALA A 176 5.39 13.80 -2.36
C ALA A 176 6.21 14.75 -1.47
N LEU A 177 7.48 14.41 -1.23
CA LEU A 177 8.40 15.26 -0.44
C LEU A 177 8.65 16.61 -1.10
N GLU A 178 8.82 16.66 -2.42
CA GLU A 178 9.00 17.90 -3.18
C GLU A 178 7.78 18.84 -3.08
N HIS A 179 6.58 18.30 -2.97
CA HIS A 179 5.33 19.07 -2.85
C HIS A 179 4.91 19.34 -1.40
N THR A 180 5.67 18.86 -0.44
CA THR A 180 5.39 19.07 0.99
C THR A 180 5.87 20.46 1.42
N PRO A 181 5.04 21.26 2.13
CA PRO A 181 5.48 22.53 2.71
C PRO A 181 6.69 22.35 3.61
N PRO A 182 7.64 23.31 3.63
CA PRO A 182 8.91 23.17 4.35
C PRO A 182 8.76 22.81 5.84
N GLU A 183 7.78 23.40 6.52
CA GLU A 183 7.54 23.17 7.95
C GLU A 183 7.13 21.72 8.22
N LEU A 184 6.23 21.19 7.39
CA LEU A 184 5.81 19.79 7.47
C LEU A 184 6.91 18.83 7.01
N GLY A 185 7.72 19.26 6.04
CA GLY A 185 8.91 18.53 5.61
C GLY A 185 9.93 18.37 6.75
N ALA A 186 10.11 19.40 7.58
CA ALA A 186 10.95 19.31 8.77
C ALA A 186 10.43 18.29 9.78
N ASP A 187 9.12 18.27 10.04
CA ASP A 187 8.49 17.27 10.91
C ASP A 187 8.70 15.84 10.39
N ILE A 188 8.58 15.64 9.08
CA ILE A 188 8.81 14.34 8.43
C ILE A 188 10.28 13.94 8.50
N ALA A 189 11.20 14.89 8.39
CA ALA A 189 12.63 14.63 8.53
C ALA A 189 12.98 14.11 9.94
N ASP A 190 12.31 14.62 10.96
CA ASP A 190 12.51 14.21 12.35
C ASP A 190 11.83 12.89 12.69
N ARG A 191 10.60 12.70 12.24
CA ARG A 191 9.76 11.53 12.61
C ARG A 191 9.76 10.41 11.58
N GLY A 192 10.14 10.71 10.35
CA GLY A 192 10.15 9.76 9.25
C GLY A 192 8.79 9.55 8.60
N MET A 193 8.77 8.59 7.69
CA MET A 193 7.55 8.12 7.03
C MET A 193 7.14 6.74 7.51
N MET A 194 5.85 6.47 7.48
CA MET A 194 5.27 5.19 7.88
C MET A 194 4.85 4.39 6.65
N LEU A 195 5.35 3.15 6.53
CA LEU A 195 4.93 2.21 5.51
C LEU A 195 3.77 1.36 6.02
N THR A 196 2.73 1.25 5.21
CA THR A 196 1.54 0.43 5.45
C THR A 196 1.22 -0.42 4.22
N GLY A 197 0.23 -1.30 4.34
CA GLY A 197 -0.15 -2.21 3.28
C GLY A 197 0.73 -3.45 3.17
N GLY A 198 0.28 -4.44 2.40
CA GLY A 198 0.98 -5.72 2.25
C GLY A 198 2.35 -5.60 1.57
N GLY A 199 2.50 -4.63 0.68
CA GLY A 199 3.78 -4.35 0.00
C GLY A 199 4.87 -3.86 0.95
N ALA A 200 4.52 -3.25 2.08
CA ALA A 200 5.46 -2.84 3.12
C ALA A 200 6.22 -4.01 3.77
N LEU A 201 5.71 -5.23 3.61
CA LEU A 201 6.36 -6.46 4.10
C LEU A 201 7.50 -6.97 3.20
N LEU A 202 7.68 -6.39 2.01
CA LEU A 202 8.84 -6.74 1.18
C LEU A 202 10.13 -6.41 1.93
N ARG A 203 11.00 -7.40 2.06
CA ARG A 203 12.24 -7.28 2.83
C ARG A 203 13.09 -6.09 2.34
N ASP A 204 13.55 -5.29 3.28
CA ASP A 204 14.41 -4.11 3.07
C ASP A 204 13.81 -2.99 2.21
N LEU A 205 12.49 -2.95 2.02
CA LEU A 205 11.84 -1.83 1.34
C LEU A 205 11.97 -0.52 2.13
N ASP A 206 11.85 -0.60 3.45
CA ASP A 206 12.13 0.51 4.36
C ASP A 206 13.55 1.03 4.21
N ARG A 207 14.52 0.13 4.09
CA ARG A 207 15.92 0.46 3.86
C ARG A 207 16.16 1.14 2.51
N LEU A 208 15.53 0.65 1.45
CA LEU A 208 15.59 1.28 0.13
C LEU A 208 15.09 2.72 0.19
N LEU A 209 13.90 2.93 0.77
CA LEU A 209 13.31 4.26 0.86
C LEU A 209 14.11 5.20 1.78
N ALA A 210 14.68 4.69 2.87
CA ALA A 210 15.55 5.47 3.74
C ALA A 210 16.84 5.91 3.01
N GLU A 211 17.46 5.04 2.25
CA GLU A 211 18.66 5.36 1.45
C GLU A 211 18.35 6.41 0.37
N GLU A 212 17.23 6.21 -0.35
CA GLU A 212 16.84 7.06 -1.47
C GLU A 212 16.35 8.46 -1.06
N THR A 213 15.84 8.61 0.15
CA THR A 213 15.27 9.88 0.65
C THR A 213 16.12 10.55 1.73
N GLY A 214 17.00 9.81 2.37
CA GLY A 214 17.75 10.30 3.55
C GLY A 214 16.90 10.46 4.81
N LEU A 215 15.67 9.91 4.83
CA LEU A 215 14.72 10.04 5.92
C LEU A 215 14.54 8.73 6.69
N PRO A 216 14.18 8.77 7.97
CA PRO A 216 13.77 7.59 8.71
C PRO A 216 12.52 6.97 8.06
N VAL A 217 12.49 5.65 7.98
CA VAL A 217 11.36 4.90 7.43
C VAL A 217 10.99 3.80 8.40
N LEU A 218 9.72 3.76 8.80
CA LEU A 218 9.17 2.80 9.75
C LEU A 218 8.11 1.96 9.06
N VAL A 219 8.11 0.66 9.33
CA VAL A 219 7.03 -0.23 8.92
C VAL A 219 6.01 -0.31 10.05
N ALA A 220 4.74 -0.08 9.74
CA ALA A 220 3.67 -0.15 10.70
C ALA A 220 3.54 -1.56 11.28
N GLU A 221 3.05 -1.64 12.51
CA GLU A 221 2.65 -2.91 13.10
C GLU A 221 1.43 -3.46 12.34
N GLU A 222 1.48 -4.74 11.95
CA GLU A 222 0.45 -5.39 11.13
C GLU A 222 0.03 -4.56 9.88
N PRO A 223 0.96 -4.26 8.96
CA PRO A 223 0.74 -3.28 7.90
C PRO A 223 -0.42 -3.64 6.97
N LEU A 224 -0.73 -4.92 6.78
CA LEU A 224 -1.87 -5.42 6.00
C LEU A 224 -3.24 -4.93 6.52
N THR A 225 -3.35 -4.62 7.81
CA THR A 225 -4.62 -4.30 8.46
C THR A 225 -4.78 -2.81 8.78
N CYS A 226 -3.78 -1.99 8.50
CA CYS A 226 -3.80 -0.57 8.86
C CYS A 226 -5.02 0.17 8.32
N VAL A 227 -5.35 0.00 7.04
CA VAL A 227 -6.49 0.67 6.41
C VAL A 227 -7.80 0.26 7.07
N VAL A 228 -8.05 -1.03 7.25
CA VAL A 228 -9.31 -1.50 7.86
C VAL A 228 -9.42 -1.11 9.34
N ARG A 229 -8.31 -1.17 10.08
CA ARG A 229 -8.27 -0.68 11.48
C ARG A 229 -8.54 0.82 11.55
N GLY A 230 -7.93 1.59 10.65
CA GLY A 230 -8.15 3.03 10.56
C GLY A 230 -9.59 3.39 10.25
N CYS A 231 -10.24 2.67 9.33
CA CYS A 231 -11.67 2.80 9.07
C CYS A 231 -12.52 2.54 10.32
N GLY A 232 -12.23 1.45 11.05
CA GLY A 232 -12.92 1.13 12.30
C GLY A 232 -12.74 2.21 13.36
N MET A 233 -11.52 2.66 13.59
CA MET A 233 -11.21 3.74 14.53
C MET A 233 -11.87 5.07 14.16
N ALA A 234 -11.90 5.41 12.86
CA ALA A 234 -12.57 6.60 12.37
C ALA A 234 -14.09 6.53 12.61
N LEU A 235 -14.71 5.37 12.37
CA LEU A 235 -16.14 5.16 12.60
C LEU A 235 -16.52 5.28 14.09
N GLU A 236 -15.67 4.79 14.99
CA GLU A 236 -15.87 4.88 16.45
C GLU A 236 -15.68 6.32 16.98
N ARG A 237 -14.87 7.13 16.30
CA ARG A 237 -14.48 8.48 16.75
C ARG A 237 -15.01 9.59 15.85
N MET A 238 -16.08 9.34 15.10
CA MET A 238 -16.63 10.28 14.10
C MET A 238 -16.85 11.69 14.63
N GLU A 239 -17.31 11.85 15.87
CA GLU A 239 -17.55 13.15 16.48
C GLU A 239 -16.26 13.97 16.68
N ARG A 240 -15.11 13.30 16.80
CA ARG A 240 -13.80 13.94 17.02
C ARG A 240 -13.00 14.11 15.73
N LEU A 241 -13.30 13.33 14.70
CA LEU A 241 -12.51 13.22 13.47
C LEU A 241 -13.30 13.67 12.22
N GLY A 242 -14.33 14.50 12.40
CA GLY A 242 -15.22 14.90 11.30
C GLY A 242 -14.52 15.49 10.06
N THR A 243 -13.34 16.06 10.21
CA THR A 243 -12.57 16.66 9.10
C THR A 243 -11.80 15.65 8.25
N ILE A 244 -11.65 14.40 8.72
CA ILE A 244 -10.90 13.34 7.99
C ILE A 244 -11.71 12.72 6.85
N PHE A 245 -13.02 12.92 6.83
CA PHE A 245 -13.89 12.41 5.78
C PHE A 245 -13.83 13.32 4.56
N THR A 246 -13.83 12.72 3.39
CA THR A 246 -13.85 13.49 2.15
C THR A 246 -15.21 14.18 2.00
N SER A 247 -15.18 15.49 1.78
CA SER A 247 -16.35 16.21 1.25
C SER A 247 -16.66 15.73 -0.17
N GLU A 248 -17.90 15.80 -0.57
CA GLU A 248 -18.37 15.47 -1.93
C GLU A 248 -17.65 16.27 -3.00
#